data_272da3ddd3f11f07919d65d2d2c84b4f
#
_entry.id   272da3ddd3f11f07919d65d2d2c84b4f
#
_cell.length_a   1.000
_cell.length_b   1.000
_cell.length_c   1.000
_cell.angle_alpha   90.00
_cell.angle_beta   90.00
_cell.angle_gamma   90.00
#
_symmetry.space_group_name_H-M   'P 1'
#
loop_
_entity.id
_entity.type
_entity.pdbx_description
1 polymer ?
#
loop_
_entity_poly.entity_id
_entity_poly.type
_entity_poly.pdbx_seq_one_letter_code
_entity_poly.pdbx_strand_id
1 'polypeptide(L)'
;MASQVSPGVVLRERDLTNAVIVGDSALTAAFASSFQKGPIGEIVSISSEKQLVNVFGTPKEENAEDWMVAAEFLGYGGQLAVVRTETGCLNAASTSGVLIKNDLEWQAGVGAANTFAARTAGTWGNSLKIVAVDRGADQILTLASAPATTTMGTSFSTVSGKA
;
A
#
# COMPACT_ATOMS: atom_id res chain seq x y z
N MET A 1 32.92 14.75 46.01
CA MET A 1 33.59 15.91 45.40
C MET A 1 35.06 15.80 45.77
N ALA A 2 35.94 15.61 44.79
CA ALA A 2 37.36 15.63 45.01
C ALA A 2 37.79 17.07 45.10
N SER A 3 38.25 17.52 46.28
CA SER A 3 38.82 18.86 46.47
C SER A 3 40.29 18.81 46.01
N GLN A 4 40.66 19.72 45.14
CA GLN A 4 42.04 19.88 44.72
C GLN A 4 42.87 20.46 45.89
N VAL A 5 43.88 19.73 46.31
CA VAL A 5 44.69 20.03 47.48
C VAL A 5 45.96 20.86 47.12
N SER A 6 46.26 21.05 45.84
CA SER A 6 47.40 21.83 45.35
C SER A 6 46.99 22.83 44.27
N PRO A 7 47.73 23.95 44.14
CA PRO A 7 47.45 24.90 43.06
C PRO A 7 47.70 24.24 41.71
N GLY A 8 46.69 24.17 40.91
CA GLY A 8 46.72 23.62 39.55
C GLY A 8 45.62 24.22 38.70
N VAL A 9 45.80 24.10 37.40
CA VAL A 9 44.77 24.58 36.45
C VAL A 9 43.81 23.43 36.20
N VAL A 10 42.54 23.63 36.54
CA VAL A 10 41.48 22.68 36.23
C VAL A 10 40.84 23.12 34.91
N LEU A 11 41.17 22.43 33.85
CA LEU A 11 40.47 22.58 32.58
C LEU A 11 39.14 21.77 32.62
N ARG A 12 38.03 22.49 32.58
CA ARG A 12 36.73 21.85 32.34
C ARG A 12 36.34 22.16 30.92
N GLU A 13 36.39 21.17 30.11
CA GLU A 13 35.79 21.23 28.78
C GLU A 13 34.27 21.12 28.93
N ARG A 14 33.59 22.21 28.62
CA ARG A 14 32.13 22.21 28.51
C ARG A 14 31.80 22.28 27.06
N ASP A 15 31.26 21.19 26.55
CA ASP A 15 30.70 21.15 25.22
C ASP A 15 29.51 22.16 25.17
N LEU A 16 29.77 23.29 24.54
CA LEU A 16 28.77 24.31 24.25
C LEU A 16 28.17 24.11 22.85
N THR A 17 28.46 22.98 22.23
CA THR A 17 27.76 22.60 21.02
C THR A 17 26.29 22.57 21.40
N ASN A 18 25.58 23.61 21.02
CA ASN A 18 24.13 23.58 21.05
C ASN A 18 23.75 22.30 20.32
N ALA A 19 23.18 21.35 21.05
CA ALA A 19 22.47 20.31 20.37
C ALA A 19 21.57 21.06 19.39
N VAL A 20 21.90 21.00 18.11
CA VAL A 20 20.97 21.42 17.08
C VAL A 20 19.77 20.55 17.37
N ILE A 21 18.82 21.10 18.11
CA ILE A 21 17.48 20.56 18.07
C ILE A 21 17.18 20.70 16.60
N VAL A 22 17.37 19.60 15.88
CA VAL A 22 16.73 19.42 14.57
C VAL A 22 15.29 19.66 14.94
N GLY A 23 14.86 20.90 14.76
CA GLY A 23 13.49 21.28 14.98
C GLY A 23 12.73 20.22 14.22
N ASP A 24 11.81 19.57 14.90
CA ASP A 24 10.86 18.66 14.30
C ASP A 24 10.00 19.49 13.31
N SER A 25 10.66 19.99 12.28
CA SER A 25 9.99 20.43 11.09
C SER A 25 9.57 19.11 10.44
N ALA A 26 8.41 18.63 10.88
CA ALA A 26 7.74 17.53 10.21
C ALA A 26 7.65 17.92 8.73
N LEU A 27 8.62 17.46 7.94
CA LEU A 27 8.64 17.69 6.51
C LEU A 27 7.49 16.85 5.93
N THR A 28 6.31 17.46 5.96
CA THR A 28 5.09 16.85 5.44
C THR A 28 4.74 17.51 4.13
N ALA A 29 4.66 16.74 3.07
CA ALA A 29 4.17 17.20 1.78
C ALA A 29 2.86 16.51 1.43
N ALA A 30 2.06 17.16 0.58
CA ALA A 30 0.89 16.57 -0.03
C ALA A 30 1.19 16.22 -1.49
N PHE A 31 0.74 15.06 -1.91
CA PHE A 31 0.97 14.56 -3.26
C PHE A 31 -0.29 13.90 -3.83
N ALA A 32 -0.67 14.25 -5.04
CA ALA A 32 -1.81 13.68 -5.73
C ALA A 32 -1.37 13.17 -7.11
N SER A 33 -1.58 11.89 -7.36
CA SER A 33 -1.22 11.26 -8.65
C SER A 33 -2.05 10.02 -8.95
N SER A 34 -1.95 9.54 -10.18
CA SER A 34 -2.49 8.27 -10.62
C SER A 34 -1.52 7.14 -10.28
N PHE A 35 -1.88 6.30 -9.33
CA PHE A 35 -1.09 5.13 -8.96
C PHE A 35 -1.74 3.83 -9.44
N GLN A 36 -0.96 2.76 -9.56
CA GLN A 36 -1.43 1.48 -10.06
C GLN A 36 -2.52 0.84 -9.19
N LYS A 37 -2.40 0.97 -7.88
CA LYS A 37 -3.32 0.42 -6.88
C LYS A 37 -3.45 1.40 -5.70
N GLY A 38 -4.23 1.06 -4.72
CA GLY A 38 -4.45 1.90 -3.53
C GLY A 38 -5.85 2.50 -3.48
N PRO A 39 -6.24 3.06 -2.33
CA PRO A 39 -7.54 3.72 -2.18
C PRO A 39 -7.62 4.98 -3.04
N ILE A 40 -8.80 5.28 -3.54
CA ILE A 40 -9.08 6.46 -4.37
C ILE A 40 -9.76 7.51 -3.50
N GLY A 41 -9.31 8.76 -3.61
CA GLY A 41 -9.92 9.89 -2.92
C GLY A 41 -9.77 9.86 -1.39
N GLU A 42 -8.88 9.04 -0.88
CA GLU A 42 -8.53 8.95 0.54
C GLU A 42 -7.10 9.43 0.75
N ILE A 43 -6.88 10.19 1.84
CA ILE A 43 -5.55 10.65 2.21
C ILE A 43 -4.83 9.53 2.94
N VAL A 44 -3.72 9.06 2.39
CA VAL A 44 -2.88 8.03 3.00
C VAL A 44 -1.55 8.64 3.38
N SER A 45 -1.18 8.54 4.65
CA SER A 45 0.12 8.99 5.14
C SER A 45 1.18 7.93 4.90
N ILE A 46 2.22 8.29 4.18
CA ILE A 46 3.35 7.44 3.81
C ILE A 46 4.63 8.02 4.41
N SER A 47 5.40 7.18 5.10
CA SER A 47 6.65 7.57 5.74
C SER A 47 7.89 6.87 5.17
N SER A 48 7.70 5.95 4.24
CA SER A 48 8.80 5.22 3.62
C SER A 48 8.45 4.73 2.22
N GLU A 49 9.46 4.59 1.38
CA GLU A 49 9.31 4.02 0.03
C GLU A 49 8.69 2.62 0.05
N LYS A 50 9.09 1.78 1.02
CA LYS A 50 8.51 0.45 1.19
C LYS A 50 7.00 0.49 1.42
N GLN A 51 6.53 1.46 2.20
CA GLN A 51 5.10 1.66 2.43
C GLN A 51 4.42 2.17 1.16
N LEU A 52 5.07 3.07 0.39
CA LEU A 52 4.58 3.54 -0.91
C LEU A 52 4.35 2.36 -1.86
N VAL A 53 5.34 1.47 -2.00
CA VAL A 53 5.22 0.25 -2.83
C VAL A 53 4.08 -0.65 -2.35
N ASN A 54 3.97 -0.87 -1.06
CA ASN A 54 2.94 -1.76 -0.52
C ASN A 54 1.52 -1.25 -0.78
N VAL A 55 1.30 0.05 -0.63
CA VAL A 55 -0.03 0.67 -0.78
C VAL A 55 -0.33 0.99 -2.23
N PHE A 56 0.57 1.65 -2.93
CA PHE A 56 0.34 2.23 -4.25
C PHE A 56 0.96 1.44 -5.41
N GLY A 57 1.78 0.45 -5.11
CA GLY A 57 2.42 -0.41 -6.11
C GLY A 57 3.76 0.11 -6.58
N THR A 58 4.33 -0.61 -7.53
CA THR A 58 5.60 -0.28 -8.17
C THR A 58 5.41 0.73 -9.30
N PRO A 59 6.45 1.48 -9.67
CA PRO A 59 6.38 2.39 -10.82
C PRO A 59 6.11 1.60 -12.10
N LYS A 60 5.33 2.20 -12.98
CA LYS A 60 5.09 1.76 -14.36
C LYS A 60 5.36 2.90 -15.31
N GLU A 61 5.48 2.60 -16.60
CA GLU A 61 5.75 3.57 -17.64
C GLU A 61 4.80 4.80 -17.58
N GLU A 62 3.54 4.56 -17.24
CA GLU A 62 2.49 5.59 -17.20
C GLU A 62 2.61 6.53 -15.99
N ASN A 63 3.22 6.09 -14.88
CA ASN A 63 3.29 6.84 -13.63
C ASN A 63 4.70 6.88 -13.01
N ALA A 64 5.72 6.55 -13.79
CA ALA A 64 7.09 6.45 -13.30
C ALA A 64 7.62 7.78 -12.77
N GLU A 65 7.34 8.87 -13.44
CA GLU A 65 7.79 10.20 -13.04
C GLU A 65 7.21 10.59 -11.68
N ASP A 66 5.91 10.51 -11.55
CA ASP A 66 5.20 10.84 -10.31
C ASP A 66 5.65 9.94 -9.14
N TRP A 67 5.80 8.65 -9.44
CA TRP A 67 6.24 7.68 -8.45
C TRP A 67 7.66 7.97 -7.96
N MET A 68 8.57 8.31 -8.87
CA MET A 68 9.95 8.63 -8.53
C MET A 68 10.06 9.91 -7.72
N VAL A 69 9.28 10.94 -8.04
CA VAL A 69 9.22 12.18 -7.25
C VAL A 69 8.77 11.90 -5.82
N ALA A 70 7.74 11.07 -5.66
CA ALA A 70 7.26 10.68 -4.33
C ALA A 70 8.31 9.88 -3.55
N ALA A 71 9.00 8.95 -4.21
CA ALA A 71 10.04 8.12 -3.59
C ALA A 71 11.26 8.98 -3.18
N GLU A 72 11.68 9.90 -4.04
CA GLU A 72 12.79 10.81 -3.75
C GLU A 72 12.48 11.71 -2.56
N PHE A 73 11.27 12.26 -2.49
CA PHE A 73 10.85 13.04 -1.32
C PHE A 73 10.93 12.23 -0.02
N LEU A 74 10.48 10.97 -0.05
CA LEU A 74 10.56 10.08 1.11
C LEU A 74 12.01 9.76 1.49
N GLY A 75 12.93 9.77 0.53
CA GLY A 75 14.37 9.60 0.74
C GLY A 75 14.98 10.71 1.61
N TYR A 76 14.39 11.90 1.64
CA TYR A 76 14.79 12.99 2.53
C TYR A 76 14.25 12.86 3.96
N GLY A 77 13.53 11.78 4.28
CA GLY A 77 12.99 11.52 5.61
C GLY A 77 11.70 12.28 5.94
N GLY A 78 11.00 12.78 4.93
CA GLY A 78 9.71 13.43 5.07
C GLY A 78 8.54 12.46 5.21
N GLN A 79 7.39 12.99 5.61
CA GLN A 79 6.12 12.30 5.58
C GLN A 79 5.30 12.81 4.39
N LEU A 80 4.73 11.90 3.62
CA LEU A 80 3.97 12.22 2.42
C LEU A 80 2.49 11.88 2.61
N ALA A 81 1.62 12.88 2.50
CA ALA A 81 0.17 12.70 2.45
C ALA A 81 -0.23 12.48 0.98
N VAL A 82 -0.51 11.23 0.62
CA VAL A 82 -0.78 10.84 -0.76
C VAL A 82 -2.27 10.66 -0.98
N VAL A 83 -2.77 11.22 -2.07
CA VAL A 83 -4.12 10.99 -2.58
C VAL A 83 -4.01 10.40 -3.98
N ARG A 84 -4.60 9.23 -4.17
CA ARG A 84 -4.73 8.66 -5.50
C ARG A 84 -5.89 9.30 -6.24
N THR A 85 -5.59 9.87 -7.39
CA THR A 85 -6.57 10.35 -8.35
C THR A 85 -6.68 9.33 -9.47
N GLU A 86 -7.88 8.88 -9.75
CA GLU A 86 -8.12 7.92 -10.82
C GLU A 86 -9.51 8.13 -11.39
N THR A 87 -9.62 8.09 -12.72
CA THR A 87 -10.90 8.19 -13.42
C THR A 87 -11.06 7.00 -14.36
N GLY A 88 -12.21 6.35 -14.27
CA GLY A 88 -12.54 5.24 -15.19
C GLY A 88 -11.95 3.87 -14.86
N CYS A 89 -11.20 3.72 -13.77
CA CYS A 89 -10.76 2.42 -13.33
C CYS A 89 -11.83 1.72 -12.49
N LEU A 90 -11.86 0.39 -12.57
CA LEU A 90 -12.79 -0.45 -11.82
C LEU A 90 -12.00 -1.48 -11.00
N ASN A 91 -12.63 -1.94 -9.93
CA ASN A 91 -12.15 -3.10 -9.20
C ASN A 91 -12.53 -4.36 -9.99
N ALA A 92 -11.59 -5.27 -10.15
CA ALA A 92 -11.88 -6.59 -10.69
C ALA A 92 -12.81 -7.33 -9.74
N ALA A 93 -13.90 -7.87 -10.26
CA ALA A 93 -14.93 -8.52 -9.44
C ALA A 93 -15.50 -9.76 -10.13
N SER A 94 -16.21 -10.59 -9.36
CA SER A 94 -16.66 -11.91 -9.81
C SER A 94 -17.76 -11.87 -10.88
N THR A 95 -18.55 -10.83 -10.91
CA THR A 95 -19.68 -10.71 -11.87
C THR A 95 -19.37 -9.67 -12.94
N SER A 96 -19.00 -8.49 -12.54
CA SER A 96 -18.61 -7.39 -13.42
C SER A 96 -17.74 -6.40 -12.64
N GLY A 97 -16.88 -5.68 -13.33
CA GLY A 97 -16.09 -4.64 -12.70
C GLY A 97 -17.00 -3.62 -11.98
N VAL A 98 -16.62 -3.26 -10.78
CA VAL A 98 -17.33 -2.30 -9.93
C VAL A 98 -16.33 -1.29 -9.40
N LEU A 99 -16.72 -0.04 -9.22
CA LEU A 99 -15.86 0.93 -8.59
C LEU A 99 -16.10 0.94 -7.08
N ILE A 100 -15.09 0.52 -6.34
CA ILE A 100 -15.02 0.61 -4.89
C ILE A 100 -13.78 1.45 -4.58
N LYS A 101 -13.98 2.68 -4.14
CA LYS A 101 -12.87 3.63 -3.99
C LYS A 101 -12.01 3.34 -2.77
N ASN A 102 -12.66 2.98 -1.66
CA ASN A 102 -12.02 2.77 -0.37
C ASN A 102 -12.80 1.78 0.50
N ASP A 103 -12.27 1.50 1.68
CA ASP A 103 -12.88 0.55 2.62
C ASP A 103 -14.25 1.03 3.14
N LEU A 104 -14.51 2.33 3.18
CA LEU A 104 -15.81 2.87 3.60
C LEU A 104 -16.91 2.54 2.59
N GLU A 105 -16.62 2.68 1.31
CA GLU A 105 -17.58 2.29 0.25
C GLU A 105 -17.86 0.79 0.27
N TRP A 106 -16.82 -0.04 0.53
CA TRP A 106 -17.01 -1.46 0.71
C TRP A 106 -17.94 -1.79 1.89
N GLN A 107 -17.72 -1.14 3.04
CA GLN A 107 -18.58 -1.30 4.22
C GLN A 107 -20.01 -0.79 4.00
N ALA A 108 -20.18 0.22 3.14
CA ALA A 108 -21.49 0.72 2.73
C ALA A 108 -22.22 -0.23 1.76
N GLY A 109 -21.61 -1.34 1.37
CA GLY A 109 -22.21 -2.36 0.51
C GLY A 109 -22.03 -2.10 -0.98
N VAL A 110 -21.17 -1.19 -1.38
CA VAL A 110 -20.81 -1.03 -2.79
C VAL A 110 -20.12 -2.31 -3.25
N GLY A 111 -20.64 -2.95 -4.30
CA GLY A 111 -20.12 -4.21 -4.78
C GLY A 111 -20.69 -5.47 -4.12
N ALA A 112 -21.71 -5.36 -3.25
CA ALA A 112 -22.35 -6.49 -2.56
C ALA A 112 -22.93 -7.56 -3.50
N ALA A 113 -23.18 -7.23 -4.76
CA ALA A 113 -23.62 -8.19 -5.78
C ALA A 113 -22.50 -9.16 -6.22
N ASN A 114 -21.27 -8.92 -5.83
CA ASN A 114 -20.12 -9.73 -6.17
C ASN A 114 -19.68 -10.60 -4.98
N THR A 115 -19.45 -11.89 -5.24
CA THR A 115 -18.91 -12.80 -4.23
C THR A 115 -17.47 -12.44 -3.86
N PHE A 116 -16.69 -11.99 -4.85
CA PHE A 116 -15.32 -11.50 -4.67
C PHE A 116 -15.11 -10.23 -5.46
N ALA A 117 -14.36 -9.31 -4.88
CA ALA A 117 -13.91 -8.10 -5.55
C ALA A 117 -12.47 -7.78 -5.11
N ALA A 118 -11.69 -7.22 -6.01
CA ALA A 118 -10.37 -6.71 -5.65
C ALA A 118 -10.54 -5.51 -4.73
N ARG A 119 -9.71 -5.42 -3.70
CA ARG A 119 -9.80 -4.36 -2.68
C ARG A 119 -9.60 -2.96 -3.26
N THR A 120 -8.78 -2.84 -4.29
CA THR A 120 -8.48 -1.55 -4.91
C THR A 120 -8.69 -1.63 -6.41
N ALA A 121 -9.16 -0.55 -7.00
CA ALA A 121 -9.38 -0.43 -8.42
C ALA A 121 -8.05 -0.37 -9.20
N GLY A 122 -8.05 -0.88 -10.41
CA GLY A 122 -6.92 -0.81 -11.32
C GLY A 122 -6.70 -2.07 -12.14
N THR A 123 -5.93 -1.94 -13.22
CA THR A 123 -5.62 -3.03 -14.15
C THR A 123 -4.85 -4.20 -13.52
N TRP A 124 -4.17 -3.97 -12.41
CA TRP A 124 -3.47 -5.01 -11.64
C TRP A 124 -4.41 -6.13 -11.20
N GLY A 125 -5.69 -5.80 -10.93
CA GLY A 125 -6.70 -6.76 -10.52
C GLY A 125 -7.00 -7.80 -11.59
N ASN A 126 -6.77 -7.51 -12.86
CA ASN A 126 -6.98 -8.45 -13.96
C ASN A 126 -6.00 -9.63 -13.95
N SER A 127 -4.89 -9.50 -13.25
CA SER A 127 -3.92 -10.60 -13.07
C SER A 127 -4.24 -11.50 -11.89
N LEU A 128 -5.19 -11.14 -11.04
CA LEU A 128 -5.61 -11.97 -9.91
C LEU A 128 -6.38 -13.20 -10.41
N LYS A 129 -6.09 -14.31 -9.78
CA LYS A 129 -6.79 -15.58 -10.01
C LYS A 129 -7.32 -16.10 -8.70
N ILE A 130 -8.60 -16.44 -8.65
CA ILE A 130 -9.22 -17.03 -7.48
C ILE A 130 -9.67 -18.43 -7.82
N VAL A 131 -9.33 -19.37 -6.96
CA VAL A 131 -9.87 -20.71 -6.95
C VAL A 131 -10.58 -20.88 -5.62
N ALA A 132 -11.90 -21.01 -5.67
CA ALA A 132 -12.70 -21.33 -4.49
C ALA A 132 -12.97 -22.83 -4.47
N VAL A 133 -12.61 -23.50 -3.40
CA VAL A 133 -12.90 -24.91 -3.15
C VAL A 133 -14.04 -24.95 -2.14
N ASP A 134 -15.18 -25.45 -2.57
CA ASP A 134 -16.44 -25.40 -1.81
C ASP A 134 -16.42 -26.31 -0.57
N ARG A 135 -15.57 -27.34 -0.58
CA ARG A 135 -15.38 -28.23 0.59
C ARG A 135 -13.91 -28.36 0.93
N GLY A 136 -13.62 -28.20 2.24
CA GLY A 136 -12.26 -28.31 2.75
C GLY A 136 -11.69 -29.72 2.70
N ALA A 137 -10.58 -29.84 3.24
CA ALA A 137 -9.53 -30.82 3.50
C ALA A 137 -9.67 -32.32 3.08
N ASP A 138 -10.84 -32.84 2.77
CA ASP A 138 -11.00 -34.24 2.39
C ASP A 138 -10.78 -34.54 0.90
N GLN A 139 -10.33 -33.54 0.14
CA GLN A 139 -10.10 -33.67 -1.29
C GLN A 139 -8.64 -33.72 -1.64
N ILE A 140 -8.23 -34.90 -2.08
CA ILE A 140 -7.02 -35.03 -2.91
C ILE A 140 -7.47 -34.77 -4.34
N LEU A 141 -7.25 -33.54 -4.83
CA LEU A 141 -7.42 -33.21 -6.23
C LEU A 141 -6.22 -33.74 -7.01
N THR A 142 -6.33 -34.94 -7.50
CA THR A 142 -5.45 -35.45 -8.56
C THR A 142 -5.91 -34.83 -9.87
N LEU A 143 -5.33 -33.68 -10.21
CA LEU A 143 -5.68 -33.01 -11.45
C LEU A 143 -4.79 -33.51 -12.59
N ALA A 144 -5.40 -34.10 -13.57
CA ALA A 144 -4.76 -34.34 -14.85
C ALA A 144 -4.55 -33.05 -15.65
N SER A 145 -5.22 -31.97 -15.26
CA SER A 145 -5.07 -30.64 -15.83
C SER A 145 -5.27 -29.57 -14.73
N ALA A 146 -4.68 -28.41 -14.90
CA ALA A 146 -4.89 -27.31 -13.98
C ALA A 146 -6.39 -26.97 -13.84
N PRO A 147 -6.87 -26.63 -12.62
CA PRO A 147 -8.25 -26.21 -12.45
C PRO A 147 -8.54 -25.00 -13.32
N ALA A 148 -9.77 -24.87 -13.76
CA ALA A 148 -10.20 -23.68 -14.46
C ALA A 148 -10.03 -22.49 -13.52
N THR A 149 -9.04 -21.65 -13.79
CA THR A 149 -8.80 -20.41 -13.07
C THR A 149 -9.39 -19.27 -13.85
N THR A 150 -10.20 -18.48 -13.21
CA THR A 150 -10.78 -17.30 -13.83
C THR A 150 -10.09 -16.06 -13.28
N THR A 151 -9.70 -15.18 -14.16
CA THR A 151 -9.11 -13.88 -13.78
C THR A 151 -10.22 -13.00 -13.21
N MET A 152 -9.97 -12.39 -12.06
CA MET A 152 -10.91 -11.41 -11.50
C MET A 152 -11.05 -10.22 -12.44
N GLY A 153 -12.28 -9.76 -12.59
CA GLY A 153 -12.64 -8.67 -13.50
C GLY A 153 -13.52 -9.10 -14.66
N THR A 154 -13.58 -10.40 -14.94
CA THR A 154 -14.50 -10.96 -15.93
C THR A 154 -15.50 -11.92 -15.31
N SER A 155 -15.03 -13.00 -14.75
CA SER A 155 -15.82 -13.99 -13.99
C SER A 155 -14.86 -14.89 -13.20
N PHE A 156 -15.37 -15.64 -12.27
CA PHE A 156 -14.59 -16.70 -11.64
C PHE A 156 -15.39 -18.00 -11.57
N SER A 157 -14.70 -19.12 -11.57
CA SER A 157 -15.32 -20.44 -11.41
C SER A 157 -14.99 -21.03 -10.04
N THR A 158 -15.98 -21.62 -9.41
CA THR A 158 -15.80 -22.44 -8.22
C THR A 158 -15.48 -23.86 -8.64
N VAL A 159 -14.47 -24.43 -8.02
CA VAL A 159 -14.22 -25.87 -8.11
C VAL A 159 -14.98 -26.51 -6.96
N SER A 160 -16.14 -27.06 -7.26
CA SER A 160 -16.90 -27.85 -6.29
C SER A 160 -16.23 -29.21 -6.18
N GLY A 161 -15.70 -29.46 -5.01
CA GLY A 161 -15.20 -30.78 -4.71
C GLY A 161 -16.33 -31.71 -4.27
N LYS A 162 -16.31 -32.92 -4.82
CA LYS A 162 -17.22 -34.00 -4.41
C LYS A 162 -16.56 -34.74 -3.26
N ALA A 163 -17.29 -34.86 -2.15
CA ALA A 163 -16.90 -35.74 -1.04
C ALA A 163 -16.88 -37.20 -1.48
#